data_dd3661db79e0c536d9ebe19afb0a8f92
#
_entry.id   dd3661db79e0c536d9ebe19afb0a8f92
#
_cell.length_a   1.000
_cell.length_b   1.000
_cell.length_c   1.000
_cell.angle_alpha   90.00
_cell.angle_beta   90.00
_cell.angle_gamma   90.00
#
_symmetry.space_group_name_H-M   'P 1'
#
loop_
_entity.id
_entity.type
_entity.pdbx_description
1 polymer ?
#
loop_
_entity_poly.entity_id
_entity_poly.type
_entity_poly.pdbx_seq_one_letter_code
_entity_poly.pdbx_strand_id
1 'polypeptide(L)'
;MKLSAIDIRDLNLLKYYRLIRKWACKTYSLNDADLELLIYLDCKKRFTRNDFIDGTYTYSWDKNRWERLRKQGWIDVWRHRNRTTIKYSIYKTSFKCSQLISRIYRIMLAEEDLPTSERSKFYKNKSYTDKVYNKAIDDMIKDKDR
;
A
#
# COMPACT_ATOMS: atom_id res chain seq x y z
N MET A 1 20.35 10.29 2.66
CA MET A 1 19.78 11.60 2.28
C MET A 1 18.47 11.82 3.02
N LYS A 2 18.32 12.96 3.63
CA LYS A 2 17.10 13.28 4.40
C LYS A 2 16.21 14.21 3.58
N LEU A 3 14.95 13.84 3.40
CA LEU A 3 13.98 14.69 2.71
C LEU A 3 13.58 15.88 3.61
N SER A 4 13.48 17.04 3.00
CA SER A 4 12.96 18.25 3.66
C SER A 4 11.53 18.53 3.18
N ALA A 5 10.86 19.46 3.84
CA ALA A 5 9.52 19.89 3.42
C ALA A 5 9.54 20.50 2.02
N ILE A 6 10.61 21.18 1.65
CA ILE A 6 10.79 21.75 0.31
C ILE A 6 10.86 20.66 -0.74
N ASP A 7 11.61 19.58 -0.47
CA ASP A 7 11.75 18.45 -1.39
C ASP A 7 10.38 17.81 -1.68
N ILE A 8 9.57 17.61 -0.66
CA ILE A 8 8.22 17.03 -0.84
C ILE A 8 7.35 17.95 -1.69
N ARG A 9 7.44 19.25 -1.46
CA ARG A 9 6.67 20.23 -2.23
C ARG A 9 7.12 20.28 -3.69
N ASP A 10 8.42 20.37 -3.93
CA ASP A 10 8.98 20.50 -5.27
C ASP A 10 8.76 19.25 -6.11
N LEU A 11 8.84 18.06 -5.50
CA LEU A 11 8.56 16.79 -6.17
C LEU A 11 7.07 16.51 -6.32
N ASN A 12 6.21 17.31 -5.65
CA ASN A 12 4.76 17.19 -5.74
C ASN A 12 4.25 15.76 -5.46
N LEU A 13 4.87 15.10 -4.47
CA LEU A 13 4.70 13.67 -4.21
C LEU A 13 3.25 13.25 -3.91
N LEU A 14 2.46 14.14 -3.31
CA LEU A 14 1.12 13.80 -2.87
C LEU A 14 0.02 14.19 -3.87
N LYS A 15 0.39 14.77 -5.03
CA LYS A 15 -0.58 15.26 -6.01
C LYS A 15 -1.58 14.18 -6.46
N TYR A 16 -1.09 12.99 -6.76
CA TYR A 16 -1.91 11.89 -7.25
C TYR A 16 -2.08 10.76 -6.23
N TYR A 17 -1.70 10.99 -4.97
CA TYR A 17 -1.74 9.96 -3.95
C TYR A 17 -3.12 9.31 -3.80
N ARG A 18 -4.18 10.11 -3.82
CA ARG A 18 -5.55 9.58 -3.70
C ARG A 18 -5.90 8.64 -4.84
N LEU A 19 -5.52 8.98 -6.06
CA LEU A 19 -5.77 8.15 -7.24
C LEU A 19 -5.00 6.84 -7.16
N ILE A 20 -3.74 6.89 -6.78
CA ILE A 20 -2.88 5.72 -6.60
C ILE A 20 -3.44 4.80 -5.53
N ARG A 21 -3.85 5.36 -4.40
CA ARG A 21 -4.47 4.60 -3.30
C ARG A 21 -5.76 3.91 -3.76
N LYS A 22 -6.62 4.62 -4.48
CA LYS A 22 -7.85 4.06 -5.04
C LYS A 22 -7.57 2.90 -6.00
N TRP A 23 -6.58 3.06 -6.86
CA TRP A 23 -6.16 2.00 -7.76
C TRP A 23 -5.68 0.76 -6.99
N ALA A 24 -4.79 0.94 -6.03
CA ALA A 24 -4.25 -0.16 -5.25
C ALA A 24 -5.35 -0.91 -4.48
N CYS A 25 -6.21 -0.18 -3.80
CA CYS A 25 -7.29 -0.77 -3.01
C CYS A 25 -8.28 -1.54 -3.87
N LYS A 26 -8.70 -0.98 -5.00
CA LYS A 26 -9.65 -1.63 -5.90
C LYS A 26 -9.03 -2.85 -6.59
N THR A 27 -7.79 -2.75 -7.03
CA THR A 27 -7.11 -3.83 -7.75
C THR A 27 -6.85 -5.05 -6.85
N TYR A 28 -6.51 -4.82 -5.59
CA TYR A 28 -6.09 -5.88 -4.67
C TYR A 28 -7.10 -6.17 -3.57
N SER A 29 -8.29 -5.61 -3.64
CA SER A 29 -9.37 -5.84 -2.67
C SER A 29 -8.97 -5.48 -1.24
N LEU A 30 -8.31 -4.35 -1.08
CA LEU A 30 -7.93 -3.78 0.20
C LEU A 30 -8.79 -2.55 0.50
N ASN A 31 -8.93 -2.20 1.78
CA ASN A 31 -9.46 -0.89 2.13
C ASN A 31 -8.30 0.08 2.45
N ASP A 32 -8.61 1.36 2.61
CA ASP A 32 -7.60 2.38 2.85
C ASP A 32 -6.78 2.10 4.11
N ALA A 33 -7.43 1.67 5.19
CA ALA A 33 -6.76 1.34 6.44
C ALA A 33 -5.85 0.11 6.32
N ASP A 34 -6.25 -0.89 5.53
CA ASP A 34 -5.42 -2.06 5.24
C ASP A 34 -4.12 -1.64 4.55
N LEU A 35 -4.24 -0.79 3.52
CA LEU A 35 -3.08 -0.34 2.76
C LEU A 35 -2.13 0.49 3.60
N GLU A 36 -2.65 1.43 4.38
CA GLU A 36 -1.83 2.26 5.28
C GLU A 36 -1.07 1.42 6.29
N LEU A 37 -1.73 0.41 6.86
CA LEU A 37 -1.11 -0.50 7.81
C LEU A 37 -0.01 -1.33 7.16
N LEU A 38 -0.24 -1.84 5.96
CA LEU A 38 0.78 -2.61 5.24
C LEU A 38 2.01 -1.76 4.90
N ILE A 39 1.81 -0.50 4.53
CA ILE A 39 2.91 0.43 4.28
C ILE A 39 3.73 0.64 5.56
N TYR A 40 3.05 0.84 6.69
CA TYR A 40 3.71 0.99 7.99
C TYR A 40 4.54 -0.26 8.34
N LEU A 41 3.96 -1.44 8.19
CA LEU A 41 4.64 -2.70 8.50
C LEU A 41 5.82 -2.97 7.57
N ASP A 42 5.70 -2.60 6.30
CA ASP A 42 6.79 -2.74 5.33
C ASP A 42 8.01 -1.89 5.72
N CYS A 43 7.78 -0.73 6.29
CA CYS A 43 8.87 0.13 6.79
C CYS A 43 9.63 -0.52 7.95
N LYS A 44 8.99 -1.38 8.72
CA LYS A 44 9.64 -2.07 9.84
C LYS A 44 10.47 -3.29 9.41
N LYS A 45 10.25 -3.82 8.23
CA LYS A 45 10.88 -5.03 7.67
C LYS A 45 10.54 -6.32 8.42
N ARG A 46 10.74 -6.37 9.72
CA ARG A 46 10.36 -7.49 10.61
C ARG A 46 9.52 -6.94 11.73
N PHE A 47 8.45 -7.63 12.09
CA PHE A 47 7.52 -7.12 13.11
C PHE A 47 6.86 -8.29 13.84
N THR A 48 6.37 -7.99 15.05
CA THR A 48 5.56 -8.89 15.84
C THR A 48 4.11 -8.46 15.78
N ARG A 49 3.21 -9.29 16.32
CA ARG A 49 1.81 -8.89 16.48
C ARG A 49 1.66 -7.65 17.37
N ASN A 50 2.56 -7.47 18.35
CA ASN A 50 2.56 -6.27 19.18
C ASN A 50 2.88 -5.01 18.38
N ASP A 51 3.79 -5.08 17.41
CA ASP A 51 4.06 -3.95 16.50
C ASP A 51 2.82 -3.57 15.70
N PHE A 52 2.05 -4.57 15.25
CA PHE A 52 0.78 -4.35 14.60
C PHE A 52 -0.20 -3.63 15.54
N ILE A 53 -0.32 -4.09 16.79
CA ILE A 53 -1.19 -3.49 17.79
C ILE A 53 -0.73 -2.05 18.11
N ASP A 54 0.56 -1.82 18.27
CA ASP A 54 1.11 -0.48 18.54
C ASP A 54 0.82 0.48 17.39
N GLY A 55 0.90 -0.01 16.15
CA GLY A 55 0.51 0.77 14.97
C GLY A 55 -0.95 1.19 14.97
N THR A 56 -1.81 0.51 15.73
CA THR A 56 -3.24 0.80 15.75
C THR A 56 -3.61 2.11 16.45
N TYR A 57 -2.74 2.63 17.28
CA TYR A 57 -2.94 3.98 17.83
C TYR A 57 -2.97 5.03 16.71
N THR A 58 -2.34 4.72 15.60
CA THR A 58 -2.29 5.60 14.42
C THR A 58 -3.23 5.14 13.32
N TYR A 59 -3.43 3.81 13.16
CA TYR A 59 -4.08 3.23 11.99
C TYR A 59 -5.36 2.47 12.28
N SER A 60 -5.86 2.31 13.40
CA SER A 60 -7.08 1.54 13.68
C SER A 60 -6.88 0.03 13.80
N TRP A 61 -7.01 -0.45 15.02
CA TRP A 61 -6.92 -1.87 15.34
C TRP A 61 -8.19 -2.63 14.97
N ASP A 62 -7.99 -3.80 14.34
CA ASP A 62 -9.06 -4.77 14.14
C ASP A 62 -8.43 -6.17 14.11
N LYS A 63 -8.83 -7.03 15.06
CA LYS A 63 -8.37 -8.42 15.12
C LYS A 63 -8.66 -9.15 13.81
N ASN A 64 -9.85 -8.91 13.25
CA ASN A 64 -10.26 -9.54 11.99
C ASN A 64 -9.38 -9.08 10.82
N ARG A 65 -8.90 -7.83 10.86
CA ARG A 65 -7.97 -7.30 9.84
C ARG A 65 -6.66 -8.07 9.84
N TRP A 66 -6.07 -8.31 11.01
CA TRP A 66 -4.84 -9.08 11.13
C TRP A 66 -5.00 -10.48 10.54
N GLU A 67 -6.05 -11.20 10.94
CA GLU A 67 -6.33 -12.55 10.45
C GLU A 67 -6.59 -12.55 8.94
N ARG A 68 -7.36 -11.58 8.45
CA ARG A 68 -7.68 -11.45 7.04
C ARG A 68 -6.43 -11.16 6.19
N LEU A 69 -5.58 -10.24 6.61
CA LEU A 69 -4.36 -9.90 5.87
C LEU A 69 -3.38 -11.07 5.83
N ARG A 70 -3.27 -11.82 6.91
CA ARG A 70 -2.47 -13.05 6.91
C ARG A 70 -3.05 -14.11 5.98
N LYS A 71 -4.35 -14.33 6.05
CA LYS A 71 -5.05 -15.32 5.22
C LYS A 71 -4.98 -14.99 3.74
N GLN A 72 -5.03 -13.72 3.39
CA GLN A 72 -4.93 -13.23 2.01
C GLN A 72 -3.49 -13.22 1.48
N GLY A 73 -2.51 -13.54 2.31
CA GLY A 73 -1.12 -13.61 1.87
C GLY A 73 -0.37 -12.29 1.83
N TRP A 74 -0.82 -11.26 2.55
CA TRP A 74 -0.12 -9.98 2.66
C TRP A 74 0.97 -9.99 3.72
N ILE A 75 0.79 -10.81 4.76
CA ILE A 75 1.71 -10.95 5.88
C ILE A 75 2.12 -12.40 5.99
N ASP A 76 3.43 -12.66 6.00
CA ASP A 76 4.01 -13.99 6.13
C ASP A 76 4.70 -14.16 7.47
N VAL A 77 4.78 -15.40 7.94
CA VAL A 77 5.63 -15.74 9.08
C VAL A 77 7.07 -15.80 8.60
N TRP A 78 7.94 -14.98 9.22
CA TRP A 78 9.37 -15.04 8.95
C TRP A 78 10.06 -16.08 9.81
N ARG A 79 9.70 -16.16 11.12
CA ARG A 79 10.31 -17.10 12.05
C ARG A 79 9.43 -17.30 13.27
N HIS A 80 9.31 -18.55 13.71
CA HIS A 80 8.76 -18.86 15.02
C HIS A 80 9.88 -18.87 16.05
N ARG A 81 9.67 -18.22 17.18
CA ARG A 81 10.58 -18.26 18.30
C ARG A 81 9.92 -18.93 19.50
N ASN A 82 10.52 -20.04 19.94
CA ASN A 82 10.10 -20.80 21.11
C ASN A 82 11.16 -20.63 22.21
N ARG A 83 10.84 -19.78 23.18
CA ARG A 83 11.62 -19.74 24.43
C ARG A 83 10.85 -20.53 25.47
N THR A 84 11.55 -20.99 26.52
CA THR A 84 11.02 -21.90 27.54
C THR A 84 9.72 -21.43 28.20
N THR A 85 9.49 -20.12 28.26
CA THR A 85 8.30 -19.48 28.86
C THR A 85 7.45 -18.66 27.91
N ILE A 86 7.97 -18.27 26.74
CA ILE A 86 7.26 -17.40 25.81
C ILE A 86 7.43 -17.88 24.37
N LYS A 87 6.31 -18.18 23.72
CA LYS A 87 6.26 -18.49 22.29
C LYS A 87 5.75 -17.29 21.54
N TYR A 88 6.48 -16.82 20.55
CA TYR A 88 6.05 -15.74 19.68
C TYR A 88 6.56 -15.94 18.26
N SER A 89 5.87 -15.34 17.32
CA SER A 89 6.25 -15.38 15.91
C SER A 89 6.72 -14.00 15.46
N ILE A 90 7.71 -14.00 14.57
CA ILE A 90 8.16 -12.81 13.87
C ILE A 90 7.61 -12.88 12.46
N TYR A 91 7.04 -11.79 12.00
CA TYR A 91 6.39 -11.69 10.70
C TYR A 91 7.14 -10.74 9.77
N LYS A 92 6.83 -10.84 8.51
CA LYS A 92 7.30 -9.90 7.48
C LYS A 92 6.17 -9.66 6.49
N THR A 93 6.24 -8.57 5.75
CA THR A 93 5.37 -8.39 4.59
C THR A 93 5.75 -9.43 3.54
N SER A 94 4.74 -9.99 2.87
CA SER A 94 4.97 -10.98 1.82
C SER A 94 5.66 -10.34 0.60
N PHE A 95 6.20 -11.17 -0.28
CA PHE A 95 6.77 -10.70 -1.55
C PHE A 95 5.74 -9.91 -2.36
N LYS A 96 4.51 -10.41 -2.43
CA LYS A 96 3.38 -9.74 -3.07
C LYS A 96 3.15 -8.34 -2.49
N CYS A 97 3.18 -8.21 -1.17
CA CYS A 97 3.00 -6.94 -0.47
C CYS A 97 4.14 -5.96 -0.79
N SER A 98 5.38 -6.42 -0.69
CA SER A 98 6.55 -5.59 -0.98
C SER A 98 6.57 -5.12 -2.43
N GLN A 99 6.16 -5.97 -3.36
CA GLN A 99 6.03 -5.57 -4.77
C GLN A 99 4.99 -4.48 -4.97
N LEU A 100 3.82 -4.62 -4.34
CA LEU A 100 2.77 -3.61 -4.44
C LEU A 100 3.23 -2.26 -3.89
N ILE A 101 3.84 -2.27 -2.72
CA ILE A 101 4.29 -1.03 -2.06
C ILE A 101 5.40 -0.37 -2.88
N SER A 102 6.36 -1.14 -3.38
CA SER A 102 7.41 -0.62 -4.25
C SER A 102 6.83 -0.01 -5.53
N ARG A 103 5.82 -0.65 -6.09
CA ARG A 103 5.13 -0.14 -7.28
C ARG A 103 4.40 1.17 -7.00
N ILE A 104 3.75 1.29 -5.83
CA ILE A 104 3.10 2.53 -5.42
C ILE A 104 4.11 3.67 -5.37
N TYR A 105 5.29 3.44 -4.78
CA TYR A 105 6.34 4.45 -4.71
C TYR A 105 6.86 4.84 -6.10
N ARG A 106 7.07 3.88 -7.00
CA ARG A 106 7.49 4.17 -8.37
C ARG A 106 6.46 5.00 -9.13
N ILE A 107 5.19 4.70 -8.95
CA ILE A 107 4.10 5.47 -9.58
C ILE A 107 4.07 6.89 -9.02
N MET A 108 4.24 7.05 -7.71
CA MET A 108 4.29 8.38 -7.07
C MET A 108 5.45 9.23 -7.59
N LEU A 109 6.58 8.60 -7.89
CA LEU A 109 7.78 9.29 -8.39
C LEU A 109 7.82 9.39 -9.92
N ALA A 110 6.75 9.04 -10.62
CA ALA A 110 6.65 9.04 -12.08
C ALA A 110 7.63 8.09 -12.79
N GLU A 111 8.16 7.11 -12.09
CA GLU A 111 9.01 6.05 -12.67
C GLU A 111 8.19 4.98 -13.38
N GLU A 112 6.91 4.87 -13.06
CA GLU A 112 5.97 3.93 -13.63
C GLU A 112 4.59 4.61 -13.75
N ASP A 113 3.81 4.24 -14.75
CA ASP A 113 2.46 4.76 -14.94
C ASP A 113 1.43 3.76 -14.43
N LEU A 114 0.25 4.28 -14.03
CA LEU A 114 -0.90 3.44 -13.70
C LEU A 114 -1.33 2.64 -14.95
N PRO A 115 -1.80 1.39 -14.77
CA PRO A 115 -2.24 0.58 -15.90
C PRO A 115 -3.45 1.19 -16.62
N THR A 116 -3.37 1.22 -17.94
CA THR A 116 -4.46 1.70 -18.81
C THR A 116 -5.09 0.57 -19.62
N SER A 117 -4.70 -0.67 -19.37
CA SER A 117 -5.24 -1.85 -20.05
C SER A 117 -6.70 -2.09 -19.65
N GLU A 118 -7.51 -2.54 -20.58
CA GLU A 118 -8.89 -2.97 -20.33
C GLU A 118 -8.98 -4.12 -19.32
N ARG A 119 -7.89 -4.85 -19.12
CA ARG A 119 -7.79 -5.91 -18.11
C ARG A 119 -7.65 -5.37 -16.70
N SER A 120 -7.28 -4.11 -16.53
CA SER A 120 -7.20 -3.48 -15.22
C SER A 120 -8.60 -3.28 -14.66
N LYS A 121 -8.86 -3.82 -13.47
CA LYS A 121 -10.15 -3.64 -12.77
C LYS A 121 -10.46 -2.18 -12.50
N PHE A 122 -9.45 -1.34 -12.40
CA PHE A 122 -9.59 0.08 -12.12
C PHE A 122 -9.84 0.90 -13.39
N TYR A 123 -9.29 0.48 -14.52
CA TYR A 123 -9.40 1.19 -15.81
C TYR A 123 -10.52 0.63 -16.69
N LYS A 124 -11.62 0.19 -16.11
CA LYS A 124 -12.79 -0.25 -16.87
C LYS A 124 -13.73 0.91 -17.13
N ASN A 125 -14.14 1.10 -18.37
CA ASN A 125 -15.00 2.22 -18.78
C ASN A 125 -16.48 1.80 -18.76
N LYS A 126 -17.00 1.40 -17.59
CA LYS A 126 -18.37 0.86 -17.47
C LYS A 126 -19.37 1.79 -16.79
N SER A 127 -18.91 2.74 -15.96
CA SER A 127 -19.78 3.63 -15.21
C SER A 127 -19.28 5.07 -15.28
N TYR A 128 -20.10 6.01 -14.83
CA TYR A 128 -19.65 7.41 -14.70
C TYR A 128 -18.41 7.55 -13.82
N THR A 129 -18.38 6.83 -12.71
CA THR A 129 -17.22 6.83 -11.81
C THR A 129 -15.97 6.30 -12.50
N ASP A 130 -16.10 5.22 -13.29
CA ASP A 130 -15.00 4.66 -14.07
C ASP A 130 -14.47 5.67 -15.08
N LYS A 131 -15.35 6.41 -15.75
CA LYS A 131 -14.95 7.47 -16.70
C LYS A 131 -14.17 8.58 -16.02
N VAL A 132 -14.56 8.99 -14.82
CA VAL A 132 -13.86 10.00 -14.04
C VAL A 132 -12.46 9.52 -13.68
N TYR A 133 -12.33 8.29 -13.19
CA TYR A 133 -11.02 7.71 -12.86
C TYR A 133 -10.13 7.51 -14.09
N ASN A 134 -10.70 7.07 -15.21
CA ASN A 134 -9.96 6.90 -16.45
C ASN A 134 -9.38 8.23 -16.94
N LYS A 135 -10.18 9.28 -16.88
CA LYS A 135 -9.72 10.63 -17.22
C LYS A 135 -8.61 11.09 -16.26
N ALA A 136 -8.76 10.85 -14.97
CA ALA A 136 -7.76 11.20 -13.99
C ALA A 136 -6.44 10.46 -14.23
N ILE A 137 -6.49 9.19 -14.60
CA ILE A 137 -5.31 8.40 -14.97
C ILE A 137 -4.63 8.97 -16.19
N ASP A 138 -5.39 9.28 -17.24
CA ASP A 138 -4.86 9.85 -18.47
C ASP A 138 -4.20 11.21 -18.21
N ASP A 139 -4.80 12.04 -17.38
CA ASP A 139 -4.24 13.33 -16.98
C ASP A 139 -2.95 13.16 -16.17
N MET A 140 -2.90 12.18 -15.28
CA MET A 140 -1.71 11.84 -14.50
C MET A 140 -0.55 11.40 -15.39
N ILE A 141 -0.83 10.56 -16.41
CA ILE A 141 0.19 10.07 -17.34
C ILE A 141 0.78 11.23 -18.16
N LYS A 142 -0.04 12.20 -18.54
CA LYS A 142 0.39 13.38 -19.28
C LYS A 142 1.14 14.39 -18.43
N ASP A 143 0.95 14.37 -17.12
CA ASP A 143 1.56 15.31 -16.19
C ASP A 143 2.99 14.86 -15.86
N LYS A 144 3.97 15.52 -16.44
CA LYS A 144 5.39 15.23 -16.26
C LYS A 144 6.01 15.96 -15.06
N ASP A 145 5.25 16.85 -14.42
CA ASP A 145 5.74 17.65 -13.29
C ASP A 145 5.43 17.00 -11.93
N ARG A 146 4.85 15.81 -11.94
CA ARG A 146 4.60 15.09 -10.71
C ARG A 146 5.87 14.49 -10.10
#